data_12a29cb95e89ca75ab4e21d695499eb7
#
_entry.id   12a29cb95e89ca75ab4e21d695499eb7
#
_cell.length_a   1.000
_cell.length_b   1.000
_cell.length_c   1.000
_cell.angle_alpha   90.00
_cell.angle_beta   90.00
_cell.angle_gamma   90.00
#
_symmetry.space_group_name_H-M   'P 1'
#
loop_
_entity.id
_entity.type
_entity.pdbx_description
1 polymer ?
#
loop_
_entity_poly.entity_id
_entity_poly.type
_entity_poly.pdbx_seq_one_letter_code
_entity_poly.pdbx_strand_id
1 'polypeptide(L)'
;AWAAGSTGLNQETCWGQPKTEAFLMKKMKEKGFTAIRVPVTWKDHMDSAGNVDEAWMNRVAEVVNYVLDNDMYCILNVHHDTGADKTAWLKADGTTYAASNAKFKYLWQQIADHFKNYSEKLVFEGYNEMLTGSDASAQWNTPNNEANLDYINKYAQDFVDAVRSTGGKNKYRNLIVTTYAASPIEKNLQKLVIPTDPCGNQSHLAVEVHTYAPYDWVNTYNKHWTAECTREITNIFAMLKKYIMDQGYPVVIGEYGSNGKNEATINKNSTHEEKLEAGKQASDMTTLCKQYNAAAFYWMGIVDGNDRKESSFKWSMEEVADAIVNAAK
;
A
#
# COMPACT_ATOMS: atom_id res chain seq x y z
N ALA A 1 -16.73 -1.88 -0.76
CA ALA A 1 -17.63 -2.87 -1.33
C ALA A 1 -17.38 -2.99 -2.83
N TRP A 2 -17.31 -4.20 -3.37
CA TRP A 2 -17.19 -4.43 -4.80
C TRP A 2 -18.46 -3.98 -5.54
N ALA A 3 -18.31 -3.47 -6.74
CA ALA A 3 -19.46 -3.14 -7.55
C ALA A 3 -20.26 -4.43 -7.83
N ALA A 4 -21.56 -4.42 -7.55
CA ALA A 4 -22.41 -5.58 -7.79
C ALA A 4 -22.34 -6.01 -9.26
N GLY A 5 -22.13 -7.32 -9.50
CA GLY A 5 -22.02 -7.89 -10.83
C GLY A 5 -20.63 -7.85 -11.50
N SER A 6 -19.60 -7.28 -10.85
CA SER A 6 -18.21 -7.38 -11.33
C SER A 6 -17.66 -8.78 -11.06
N THR A 7 -17.11 -9.43 -12.08
CA THR A 7 -16.48 -10.74 -11.99
C THR A 7 -15.27 -10.85 -12.90
N GLY A 8 -14.34 -11.75 -12.58
CA GLY A 8 -13.15 -12.00 -13.38
C GLY A 8 -12.33 -10.72 -13.61
N LEU A 9 -11.73 -10.58 -14.78
CA LEU A 9 -10.89 -9.42 -15.12
C LEU A 9 -11.62 -8.07 -15.08
N ASN A 10 -12.95 -8.05 -15.12
CA ASN A 10 -13.75 -6.82 -15.00
C ASN A 10 -13.64 -6.17 -13.61
N GLN A 11 -13.16 -6.90 -12.60
CA GLN A 11 -12.95 -6.33 -11.27
C GLN A 11 -11.82 -5.28 -11.24
N GLU A 12 -10.89 -5.29 -12.17
CA GLU A 12 -9.89 -4.23 -12.32
C GLU A 12 -10.55 -2.85 -12.49
N THR A 13 -11.72 -2.79 -13.11
CA THR A 13 -12.42 -1.54 -13.43
C THR A 13 -13.62 -1.25 -12.53
N CYS A 14 -13.89 -2.07 -11.52
CA CYS A 14 -15.09 -1.98 -10.69
C CYS A 14 -15.22 -0.70 -9.86
N TRP A 15 -14.10 0.00 -9.64
CA TRP A 15 -14.04 1.29 -8.94
C TRP A 15 -14.12 2.50 -9.89
N GLY A 16 -14.50 2.29 -11.16
CA GLY A 16 -14.64 3.36 -12.15
C GLY A 16 -13.34 3.79 -12.82
N GLN A 17 -12.23 3.11 -12.52
CA GLN A 17 -10.98 3.31 -13.26
C GLN A 17 -11.00 2.52 -14.57
N PRO A 18 -10.42 3.01 -15.66
CA PRO A 18 -10.24 2.20 -16.86
C PRO A 18 -9.22 1.09 -16.63
N LYS A 19 -9.21 0.10 -17.51
CA LYS A 19 -8.15 -0.90 -17.55
C LYS A 19 -6.78 -0.20 -17.62
N THR A 20 -5.82 -0.64 -16.80
CA THR A 20 -4.48 -0.04 -16.77
C THR A 20 -3.73 -0.36 -18.06
N GLU A 21 -3.15 0.65 -18.68
CA GLU A 21 -2.41 0.56 -19.94
C GLU A 21 -0.93 0.91 -19.72
N ALA A 22 -0.04 0.32 -20.52
CA ALA A 22 1.40 0.51 -20.41
C ALA A 22 1.83 1.98 -20.53
N PHE A 23 1.15 2.75 -21.39
CA PHE A 23 1.47 4.17 -21.59
C PHE A 23 1.42 4.98 -20.30
N LEU A 24 0.51 4.63 -19.37
CA LEU A 24 0.37 5.34 -18.10
C LEU A 24 1.66 5.24 -17.27
N MET A 25 2.30 4.07 -17.24
CA MET A 25 3.56 3.87 -16.52
C MET A 25 4.70 4.66 -17.19
N LYS A 26 4.70 4.75 -18.52
CA LYS A 26 5.62 5.64 -19.26
C LYS A 26 5.42 7.10 -18.84
N LYS A 27 4.16 7.58 -18.75
CA LYS A 27 3.86 8.96 -18.31
C LYS A 27 4.30 9.23 -16.87
N MET A 28 4.13 8.26 -15.96
CA MET A 28 4.64 8.37 -14.60
C MET A 28 6.17 8.50 -14.57
N LYS A 29 6.88 7.67 -15.33
CA LYS A 29 8.34 7.74 -15.45
C LYS A 29 8.80 9.07 -16.06
N GLU A 30 8.17 9.51 -17.14
CA GLU A 30 8.47 10.79 -17.81
C GLU A 30 8.29 11.99 -16.85
N LYS A 31 7.30 11.94 -15.95
CA LYS A 31 7.08 12.96 -14.92
C LYS A 31 8.18 12.96 -13.86
N GLY A 32 8.81 11.82 -13.60
CA GLY A 32 9.89 11.67 -12.63
C GLY A 32 9.60 10.71 -11.48
N PHE A 33 8.48 9.98 -11.52
CA PHE A 33 8.22 8.93 -10.53
C PHE A 33 9.18 7.75 -10.71
N THR A 34 9.58 7.14 -9.60
CA THR A 34 10.55 6.05 -9.57
C THR A 34 9.98 4.73 -9.06
N ALA A 35 8.78 4.76 -8.52
CA ALA A 35 8.10 3.60 -7.97
C ALA A 35 6.57 3.70 -8.13
N ILE A 36 5.92 2.55 -8.28
CA ILE A 36 4.46 2.41 -8.31
C ILE A 36 4.07 1.30 -7.34
N ARG A 37 3.09 1.56 -6.49
CA ARG A 37 2.41 0.54 -5.69
C ARG A 37 1.20 0.04 -6.46
N VAL A 38 1.10 -1.27 -6.66
CA VAL A 38 0.04 -1.96 -7.41
C VAL A 38 -0.81 -2.76 -6.42
N PRO A 39 -1.91 -2.20 -5.91
CA PRO A 39 -2.80 -2.91 -4.99
C PRO A 39 -3.59 -3.98 -5.73
N VAL A 40 -3.54 -5.22 -5.23
CA VAL A 40 -4.23 -6.37 -5.83
C VAL A 40 -5.05 -7.10 -4.79
N THR A 41 -6.32 -7.34 -5.11
CA THR A 41 -7.22 -8.18 -4.33
C THR A 41 -7.32 -9.56 -4.96
N TRP A 42 -7.19 -10.61 -4.15
CA TRP A 42 -7.08 -11.99 -4.62
C TRP A 42 -8.30 -12.84 -4.28
N LYS A 43 -9.08 -12.47 -3.26
CA LYS A 43 -10.18 -13.28 -2.69
C LYS A 43 -11.20 -13.79 -3.71
N ASP A 44 -11.54 -12.96 -4.70
CA ASP A 44 -12.54 -13.28 -5.71
C ASP A 44 -11.92 -13.95 -6.95
N HIS A 45 -10.62 -14.20 -6.91
CA HIS A 45 -9.83 -14.83 -7.97
C HIS A 45 -9.12 -16.10 -7.49
N MET A 46 -9.67 -16.73 -6.45
CA MET A 46 -9.22 -18.03 -5.95
C MET A 46 -10.39 -19.00 -5.93
N ASP A 47 -10.12 -20.25 -6.30
CA ASP A 47 -11.09 -21.33 -6.13
C ASP A 47 -11.23 -21.75 -4.65
N SER A 48 -12.11 -22.72 -4.38
CA SER A 48 -12.35 -23.22 -3.03
C SER A 48 -11.11 -23.90 -2.39
N ALA A 49 -10.17 -24.36 -3.20
CA ALA A 49 -8.90 -24.93 -2.72
C ALA A 49 -7.82 -23.86 -2.50
N GLY A 50 -8.09 -22.61 -2.88
CA GLY A 50 -7.18 -21.48 -2.77
C GLY A 50 -6.25 -21.30 -3.97
N ASN A 51 -6.47 -22.01 -5.08
CA ASN A 51 -5.70 -21.81 -6.31
C ASN A 51 -6.10 -20.48 -6.96
N VAL A 52 -5.10 -19.67 -7.28
CA VAL A 52 -5.32 -18.38 -7.98
C VAL A 52 -5.68 -18.63 -9.44
N ASP A 53 -6.68 -17.90 -9.92
CA ASP A 53 -7.07 -17.89 -11.34
C ASP A 53 -5.87 -17.46 -12.20
N GLU A 54 -5.54 -18.28 -13.21
CA GLU A 54 -4.38 -18.03 -14.07
C GLU A 54 -4.53 -16.75 -14.89
N ALA A 55 -5.76 -16.43 -15.37
CA ALA A 55 -5.99 -15.21 -16.14
C ALA A 55 -5.79 -13.97 -15.27
N TRP A 56 -6.19 -14.03 -13.99
CA TRP A 56 -5.92 -12.94 -13.04
C TRP A 56 -4.42 -12.80 -12.74
N MET A 57 -3.72 -13.89 -12.45
CA MET A 57 -2.27 -13.87 -12.20
C MET A 57 -1.53 -13.29 -13.41
N ASN A 58 -1.88 -13.70 -14.63
CA ASN A 58 -1.28 -13.19 -15.86
C ASN A 58 -1.57 -11.70 -16.06
N ARG A 59 -2.80 -11.23 -15.71
CA ARG A 59 -3.13 -9.79 -15.77
C ARG A 59 -2.33 -8.97 -14.76
N VAL A 60 -2.17 -9.48 -13.53
CA VAL A 60 -1.32 -8.85 -12.52
C VAL A 60 0.12 -8.77 -13.02
N ALA A 61 0.66 -9.86 -13.59
CA ALA A 61 2.00 -9.88 -14.15
C ALA A 61 2.17 -8.87 -15.30
N GLU A 62 1.17 -8.72 -16.16
CA GLU A 62 1.17 -7.72 -17.23
C GLU A 62 1.30 -6.28 -16.68
N VAL A 63 0.53 -5.93 -15.63
CA VAL A 63 0.62 -4.61 -15.00
C VAL A 63 1.96 -4.41 -14.29
N VAL A 64 2.45 -5.42 -13.59
CA VAL A 64 3.79 -5.41 -12.97
C VAL A 64 4.86 -5.14 -14.03
N ASN A 65 4.79 -5.83 -15.19
CA ASN A 65 5.72 -5.63 -16.28
C ASN A 65 5.67 -4.19 -16.82
N TYR A 66 4.49 -3.57 -16.94
CA TYR A 66 4.40 -2.16 -17.35
C TYR A 66 5.22 -1.22 -16.45
N VAL A 67 5.27 -1.51 -15.16
CA VAL A 67 6.09 -0.72 -14.20
C VAL A 67 7.57 -1.01 -14.39
N LEU A 68 7.94 -2.29 -14.41
CA LEU A 68 9.34 -2.73 -14.48
C LEU A 68 10.02 -2.37 -15.81
N ASP A 69 9.29 -2.45 -16.92
CA ASP A 69 9.77 -2.10 -18.28
C ASP A 69 10.10 -0.59 -18.39
N ASN A 70 9.54 0.24 -17.51
CA ASN A 70 9.90 1.64 -17.38
C ASN A 70 10.98 1.91 -16.33
N ASP A 71 11.72 0.88 -15.92
CA ASP A 71 12.81 0.99 -14.95
C ASP A 71 12.39 1.62 -13.62
N MET A 72 11.17 1.30 -13.15
CA MET A 72 10.62 1.72 -11.86
C MET A 72 10.52 0.54 -10.89
N TYR A 73 10.53 0.83 -9.59
CA TYR A 73 10.19 -0.15 -8.57
C TYR A 73 8.67 -0.41 -8.57
N CYS A 74 8.30 -1.65 -8.32
CA CYS A 74 6.91 -2.08 -8.22
C CYS A 74 6.67 -2.74 -6.87
N ILE A 75 5.73 -2.22 -6.07
CA ILE A 75 5.24 -2.91 -4.88
C ILE A 75 3.96 -3.65 -5.25
N LEU A 76 3.94 -4.96 -5.04
CA LEU A 76 2.78 -5.83 -5.25
C LEU A 76 2.31 -6.37 -3.90
N ASN A 77 1.00 -6.31 -3.63
CA ASN A 77 0.44 -6.68 -2.32
C ASN A 77 -0.77 -7.63 -2.38
N VAL A 78 -1.24 -7.98 -1.19
CA VAL A 78 -2.55 -8.56 -0.89
C VAL A 78 -3.41 -7.45 -0.26
N HIS A 79 -4.38 -6.89 -1.03
CA HIS A 79 -5.01 -5.61 -0.67
C HIS A 79 -6.36 -5.77 0.06
N HIS A 80 -7.50 -5.75 -0.65
CA HIS A 80 -8.83 -5.87 -0.01
C HIS A 80 -9.22 -7.29 0.42
N ASP A 81 -8.26 -8.18 0.51
CA ASP A 81 -8.32 -9.42 1.29
C ASP A 81 -8.33 -9.12 2.78
N THR A 82 -7.88 -7.91 3.14
CA THR A 82 -7.87 -7.29 4.47
C THR A 82 -8.78 -6.07 4.53
N GLY A 83 -8.79 -5.35 5.65
CA GLY A 83 -9.53 -4.10 5.83
C GLY A 83 -10.90 -4.30 6.49
N ALA A 84 -11.72 -3.25 6.48
CA ALA A 84 -13.02 -3.21 7.17
C ALA A 84 -14.17 -3.87 6.41
N ASP A 85 -14.00 -4.21 5.13
CA ASP A 85 -15.04 -4.89 4.36
C ASP A 85 -15.38 -6.24 5.00
N LYS A 86 -16.68 -6.55 5.14
CA LYS A 86 -17.14 -7.83 5.70
C LYS A 86 -16.72 -9.06 4.88
N THR A 87 -16.40 -8.87 3.61
CA THR A 87 -15.91 -9.93 2.72
C THR A 87 -14.39 -10.14 2.82
N ALA A 88 -13.67 -9.28 3.55
CA ALA A 88 -12.25 -9.48 3.84
C ALA A 88 -12.06 -10.73 4.70
N TRP A 89 -11.26 -11.67 4.21
CA TRP A 89 -11.08 -12.98 4.84
C TRP A 89 -9.85 -13.05 5.76
N LEU A 90 -8.98 -12.04 5.72
CA LEU A 90 -7.84 -11.90 6.62
C LEU A 90 -8.16 -10.86 7.69
N LYS A 91 -8.14 -11.27 8.96
CA LYS A 91 -8.38 -10.42 10.12
C LYS A 91 -7.35 -10.70 11.20
N ALA A 92 -7.00 -9.67 11.96
CA ALA A 92 -6.02 -9.75 13.04
C ALA A 92 -6.67 -10.31 14.32
N ASP A 93 -7.18 -11.53 14.28
CA ASP A 93 -7.75 -12.22 15.44
C ASP A 93 -7.47 -13.74 15.37
N GLY A 94 -7.55 -14.41 16.53
CA GLY A 94 -7.16 -15.81 16.66
C GLY A 94 -8.04 -16.80 15.89
N THR A 95 -9.33 -16.53 15.80
CA THR A 95 -10.28 -17.40 15.09
C THR A 95 -10.03 -17.36 13.59
N THR A 96 -9.92 -16.14 13.05
CA THR A 96 -9.65 -15.93 11.63
C THR A 96 -8.25 -16.45 11.26
N TYR A 97 -7.24 -16.17 12.08
CA TYR A 97 -5.89 -16.67 11.84
C TYR A 97 -5.86 -18.21 11.75
N ALA A 98 -6.48 -18.89 12.72
CA ALA A 98 -6.52 -20.37 12.74
C ALA A 98 -7.19 -20.95 11.48
N ALA A 99 -8.20 -20.27 10.94
CA ALA A 99 -8.94 -20.70 9.74
C ALA A 99 -8.25 -20.36 8.42
N SER A 100 -7.42 -19.30 8.38
CA SER A 100 -6.95 -18.71 7.12
C SER A 100 -5.44 -18.73 6.90
N ASN A 101 -4.61 -18.97 7.93
CA ASN A 101 -3.16 -18.87 7.79
C ASN A 101 -2.57 -19.82 6.73
N ALA A 102 -3.07 -21.04 6.64
CA ALA A 102 -2.62 -22.01 5.63
C ALA A 102 -2.93 -21.53 4.20
N LYS A 103 -4.14 -20.99 3.99
CA LYS A 103 -4.55 -20.42 2.70
C LYS A 103 -3.74 -19.15 2.37
N PHE A 104 -3.46 -18.32 3.37
CA PHE A 104 -2.62 -17.12 3.19
C PHE A 104 -1.19 -17.46 2.76
N LYS A 105 -0.57 -18.47 3.41
CA LYS A 105 0.75 -18.96 3.00
C LYS A 105 0.72 -19.53 1.58
N TYR A 106 -0.31 -20.30 1.25
CA TYR A 106 -0.45 -20.87 -0.08
C TYR A 106 -0.65 -19.81 -1.16
N LEU A 107 -1.43 -18.76 -0.88
CA LEU A 107 -1.56 -17.60 -1.77
C LEU A 107 -0.20 -16.96 -2.05
N TRP A 108 0.58 -16.66 -1.00
CA TRP A 108 1.90 -16.06 -1.17
C TRP A 108 2.91 -16.98 -1.86
N GLN A 109 2.82 -18.29 -1.66
CA GLN A 109 3.65 -19.24 -2.40
C GLN A 109 3.35 -19.20 -3.90
N GLN A 110 2.08 -19.15 -4.30
CA GLN A 110 1.70 -19.03 -5.71
C GLN A 110 2.18 -17.72 -6.32
N ILE A 111 1.94 -16.58 -5.66
CA ILE A 111 2.41 -15.26 -6.11
C ILE A 111 3.95 -15.29 -6.23
N ALA A 112 4.63 -15.71 -5.19
CA ALA A 112 6.09 -15.71 -5.14
C ALA A 112 6.71 -16.66 -6.17
N ASP A 113 6.14 -17.84 -6.39
CA ASP A 113 6.63 -18.78 -7.41
C ASP A 113 6.48 -18.22 -8.83
N HIS A 114 5.34 -17.58 -9.12
CA HIS A 114 5.11 -16.93 -10.41
C HIS A 114 6.17 -15.86 -10.69
N PHE A 115 6.51 -15.04 -9.70
CA PHE A 115 7.43 -13.92 -9.83
C PHE A 115 8.89 -14.22 -9.42
N LYS A 116 9.25 -15.46 -9.12
CA LYS A 116 10.56 -15.81 -8.51
C LYS A 116 11.80 -15.37 -9.30
N ASN A 117 11.67 -15.19 -10.61
CA ASN A 117 12.77 -14.79 -11.49
C ASN A 117 12.78 -13.29 -11.82
N TYR A 118 11.79 -12.53 -11.34
CA TYR A 118 11.71 -11.08 -11.56
C TYR A 118 12.81 -10.36 -10.81
N SER A 119 13.17 -9.16 -11.30
CA SER A 119 14.26 -8.36 -10.72
C SER A 119 13.95 -7.92 -9.28
N GLU A 120 14.97 -7.40 -8.60
CA GLU A 120 14.88 -6.82 -7.26
C GLU A 120 14.00 -5.58 -7.19
N LYS A 121 13.65 -4.97 -8.34
CA LYS A 121 12.70 -3.86 -8.41
C LYS A 121 11.26 -4.26 -8.14
N LEU A 122 10.94 -5.55 -8.23
CA LEU A 122 9.68 -6.07 -7.72
C LEU A 122 9.81 -6.35 -6.23
N VAL A 123 9.02 -5.65 -5.43
CA VAL A 123 8.95 -5.75 -3.97
C VAL A 123 7.60 -6.33 -3.58
N PHE A 124 7.53 -7.18 -2.58
CA PHE A 124 6.27 -7.72 -2.08
C PHE A 124 5.89 -7.08 -0.74
N GLU A 125 4.63 -6.70 -0.61
CA GLU A 125 4.00 -6.22 0.61
C GLU A 125 2.99 -7.26 1.09
N GLY A 126 3.17 -7.79 2.28
CA GLY A 126 2.49 -9.00 2.77
C GLY A 126 0.97 -8.89 2.81
N TYR A 127 0.46 -7.75 3.25
CA TYR A 127 -0.96 -7.44 3.35
C TYR A 127 -1.15 -5.93 3.57
N ASN A 128 -2.31 -5.42 3.15
CA ASN A 128 -2.64 -4.01 3.26
C ASN A 128 -2.98 -3.61 4.72
N GLU A 129 -4.21 -3.26 5.00
CA GLU A 129 -4.70 -2.74 6.30
C GLU A 129 -5.43 -3.83 7.07
N MET A 130 -4.69 -4.81 7.61
CA MET A 130 -5.28 -5.89 8.38
C MET A 130 -5.67 -5.40 9.77
N LEU A 131 -6.95 -5.55 10.11
CA LEU A 131 -7.55 -5.13 11.38
C LEU A 131 -8.57 -6.15 11.90
N THR A 132 -9.13 -5.91 13.07
CA THR A 132 -10.26 -6.67 13.64
C THR A 132 -11.59 -5.97 13.37
N GLY A 133 -12.65 -6.77 13.33
CA GLY A 133 -14.00 -6.29 13.06
C GLY A 133 -14.24 -6.01 11.58
N SER A 134 -15.46 -5.57 11.27
CA SER A 134 -15.89 -5.22 9.92
C SER A 134 -16.95 -4.12 9.97
N ASP A 135 -17.08 -3.37 8.88
CA ASP A 135 -18.04 -2.27 8.75
C ASP A 135 -17.98 -1.33 9.98
N ALA A 136 -19.10 -1.13 10.66
CA ALA A 136 -19.19 -0.24 11.84
C ALA A 136 -18.42 -0.75 13.08
N SER A 137 -18.07 -2.05 13.13
CA SER A 137 -17.26 -2.64 14.22
C SER A 137 -15.75 -2.65 13.93
N ALA A 138 -15.32 -2.14 12.79
CA ALA A 138 -13.91 -2.09 12.41
C ALA A 138 -13.09 -1.22 13.38
N GLN A 139 -11.96 -1.75 13.83
CA GLN A 139 -11.09 -1.11 14.83
C GLN A 139 -9.84 -0.56 14.13
N TRP A 140 -9.94 0.64 13.60
CA TRP A 140 -8.90 1.24 12.77
C TRP A 140 -7.63 1.70 13.51
N ASN A 141 -7.74 2.07 14.76
CA ASN A 141 -6.60 2.63 15.51
C ASN A 141 -5.75 1.53 16.15
N THR A 142 -6.30 0.90 17.19
CA THR A 142 -5.72 -0.26 17.88
C THR A 142 -6.85 -1.24 18.17
N PRO A 143 -6.58 -2.55 18.27
CA PRO A 143 -7.62 -3.49 18.64
C PRO A 143 -8.04 -3.32 20.11
N ASN A 144 -9.32 -3.51 20.42
CA ASN A 144 -9.81 -3.52 21.80
C ASN A 144 -9.14 -4.63 22.62
N ASN A 145 -8.90 -5.78 22.01
CA ASN A 145 -8.09 -6.84 22.60
C ASN A 145 -6.64 -6.72 22.08
N GLU A 146 -5.74 -6.27 22.94
CA GLU A 146 -4.33 -6.07 22.58
C GLU A 146 -3.63 -7.34 22.09
N ALA A 147 -4.05 -8.53 22.55
CA ALA A 147 -3.52 -9.81 22.05
C ALA A 147 -3.72 -10.00 20.54
N ASN A 148 -4.63 -9.24 19.93
CA ASN A 148 -4.84 -9.29 18.49
C ASN A 148 -3.66 -8.70 17.67
N LEU A 149 -2.81 -7.87 18.29
CA LEU A 149 -1.56 -7.40 17.67
C LEU A 149 -0.58 -8.54 17.37
N ASP A 150 -0.61 -9.62 18.18
CA ASP A 150 0.24 -10.79 17.95
C ASP A 150 -0.09 -11.52 16.64
N TYR A 151 -1.33 -11.42 16.16
CA TYR A 151 -1.71 -12.05 14.89
C TYR A 151 -1.16 -11.31 13.67
N ILE A 152 -0.96 -10.00 13.78
CA ILE A 152 -0.21 -9.23 12.76
C ILE A 152 1.21 -9.80 12.64
N ASN A 153 1.88 -10.01 13.76
CA ASN A 153 3.23 -10.57 13.78
C ASN A 153 3.30 -12.00 13.23
N LYS A 154 2.28 -12.82 13.50
CA LYS A 154 2.18 -14.19 12.96
C LYS A 154 1.98 -14.19 11.45
N TYR A 155 1.06 -13.36 10.91
CA TYR A 155 0.88 -13.23 9.47
C TYR A 155 2.13 -12.67 8.79
N ALA A 156 2.83 -11.74 9.42
CA ALA A 156 4.09 -11.22 8.91
C ALA A 156 5.16 -12.32 8.77
N GLN A 157 5.30 -13.19 9.78
CA GLN A 157 6.21 -14.32 9.71
C GLN A 157 5.78 -15.34 8.64
N ASP A 158 4.48 -15.70 8.60
CA ASP A 158 3.92 -16.61 7.59
C ASP A 158 4.18 -16.12 6.16
N PHE A 159 4.06 -14.81 5.92
CA PHE A 159 4.36 -14.17 4.63
C PHE A 159 5.84 -14.33 4.26
N VAL A 160 6.75 -13.97 5.15
CA VAL A 160 8.20 -14.08 4.90
C VAL A 160 8.58 -15.52 4.61
N ASP A 161 8.12 -16.46 5.44
CA ASP A 161 8.39 -17.89 5.27
C ASP A 161 7.87 -18.42 3.94
N ALA A 162 6.63 -18.07 3.58
CA ALA A 162 6.00 -18.49 2.33
C ALA A 162 6.79 -18.01 1.11
N VAL A 163 7.16 -16.73 1.09
CA VAL A 163 7.92 -16.17 -0.04
C VAL A 163 9.31 -16.79 -0.12
N ARG A 164 10.05 -16.87 0.99
CA ARG A 164 11.42 -17.41 1.02
C ARG A 164 11.46 -18.89 0.62
N SER A 165 10.43 -19.66 0.95
CA SER A 165 10.35 -21.10 0.61
C SER A 165 10.35 -21.37 -0.90
N THR A 166 9.94 -20.41 -1.72
CA THR A 166 9.90 -20.58 -3.18
C THR A 166 11.27 -20.50 -3.86
N GLY A 167 12.28 -19.97 -3.16
CA GLY A 167 13.66 -19.92 -3.66
C GLY A 167 13.89 -18.90 -4.77
N GLY A 168 14.86 -19.17 -5.66
CA GLY A 168 15.22 -18.25 -6.73
C GLY A 168 15.60 -16.85 -6.21
N LYS A 169 15.22 -15.79 -6.90
CA LYS A 169 15.47 -14.40 -6.46
C LYS A 169 14.64 -14.00 -5.23
N ASN A 170 13.62 -14.79 -4.88
CA ASN A 170 12.83 -14.54 -3.67
C ASN A 170 13.63 -14.72 -2.38
N LYS A 171 14.78 -15.39 -2.41
CA LYS A 171 15.70 -15.46 -1.26
C LYS A 171 16.23 -14.08 -0.84
N TYR A 172 16.30 -13.14 -1.78
CA TYR A 172 16.88 -11.79 -1.59
C TYR A 172 15.89 -10.67 -1.93
N ARG A 173 14.64 -11.01 -2.27
CA ARG A 173 13.62 -10.01 -2.60
C ARG A 173 13.32 -9.16 -1.38
N ASN A 174 13.20 -7.84 -1.58
CA ASN A 174 12.72 -6.95 -0.54
C ASN A 174 11.25 -7.27 -0.21
N LEU A 175 10.96 -7.45 1.07
CA LEU A 175 9.65 -7.76 1.61
C LEU A 175 9.23 -6.66 2.60
N ILE A 176 7.96 -6.29 2.54
CA ILE A 176 7.37 -5.26 3.37
C ILE A 176 6.32 -5.89 4.27
N VAL A 177 6.44 -5.68 5.57
CA VAL A 177 5.44 -6.04 6.56
C VAL A 177 4.77 -4.77 7.11
N THR A 178 3.53 -4.86 7.55
CA THR A 178 2.78 -3.71 8.02
C THR A 178 2.41 -3.86 9.49
N THR A 179 2.10 -2.73 10.14
CA THR A 179 1.51 -2.68 11.47
C THR A 179 0.03 -3.06 11.43
N TYR A 180 -0.60 -3.19 12.60
CA TYR A 180 -2.06 -3.32 12.68
C TYR A 180 -2.75 -2.14 11.98
N ALA A 181 -3.68 -2.44 11.07
CA ALA A 181 -4.38 -1.47 10.21
C ALA A 181 -3.43 -0.54 9.42
N ALA A 182 -2.18 -0.96 9.20
CA ALA A 182 -1.08 -0.14 8.68
C ALA A 182 -0.89 1.19 9.47
N SER A 183 -1.38 1.27 10.69
CA SER A 183 -1.43 2.50 11.47
C SER A 183 -0.08 2.84 12.14
N PRO A 184 0.39 4.11 12.09
CA PRO A 184 1.61 4.56 12.76
C PRO A 184 1.42 4.86 14.25
N ILE A 185 0.32 4.41 14.86
CA ILE A 185 0.05 4.63 16.28
C ILE A 185 1.14 3.98 17.13
N GLU A 186 1.65 4.71 18.12
CA GLU A 186 2.79 4.29 18.94
C GLU A 186 2.63 2.89 19.53
N LYS A 187 1.44 2.54 20.01
CA LYS A 187 1.15 1.22 20.56
C LYS A 187 1.31 0.10 19.54
N ASN A 188 0.88 0.33 18.30
CA ASN A 188 1.03 -0.65 17.21
C ASN A 188 2.50 -0.82 16.82
N LEU A 189 3.26 0.28 16.79
CA LEU A 189 4.69 0.26 16.54
C LEU A 189 5.48 -0.46 17.64
N GLN A 190 5.13 -0.24 18.90
CA GLN A 190 5.75 -0.91 20.06
C GLN A 190 5.57 -2.43 20.06
N LYS A 191 4.45 -2.91 19.52
CA LYS A 191 4.07 -4.33 19.52
C LYS A 191 4.46 -5.06 18.23
N LEU A 192 4.92 -4.34 17.23
CA LEU A 192 5.39 -4.96 16.00
C LEU A 192 6.67 -5.76 16.26
N VAL A 193 6.64 -7.02 15.90
CA VAL A 193 7.80 -7.90 15.89
C VAL A 193 8.21 -8.12 14.45
N ILE A 194 9.38 -7.66 14.07
CA ILE A 194 9.90 -7.87 12.72
C ILE A 194 10.18 -9.37 12.53
N PRO A 195 9.67 -9.98 11.45
CA PRO A 195 9.89 -11.39 11.19
C PRO A 195 11.36 -11.77 11.14
N THR A 196 11.66 -13.01 11.54
CA THR A 196 12.97 -13.60 11.26
C THR A 196 13.01 -14.04 9.80
N ASP A 197 14.03 -13.61 9.05
CA ASP A 197 14.22 -14.07 7.68
C ASP A 197 14.93 -15.44 7.68
N PRO A 198 14.27 -16.53 7.23
CA PRO A 198 14.85 -17.87 7.25
C PRO A 198 16.04 -18.04 6.29
N CYS A 199 16.23 -17.10 5.35
CA CYS A 199 17.39 -17.06 4.47
C CYS A 199 18.56 -16.22 5.03
N GLY A 200 18.40 -15.66 6.24
CA GLY A 200 19.42 -14.81 6.87
C GLY A 200 19.55 -13.42 6.23
N ASN A 201 18.54 -12.99 5.47
CA ASN A 201 18.54 -11.73 4.73
C ASN A 201 17.73 -10.64 5.44
N GLN A 202 17.94 -10.44 6.74
CA GLN A 202 17.17 -9.51 7.57
C GLN A 202 17.15 -8.07 7.02
N SER A 203 18.21 -7.65 6.33
CA SER A 203 18.31 -6.34 5.66
C SER A 203 17.36 -6.15 4.47
N HIS A 204 16.73 -7.23 3.99
CA HIS A 204 15.72 -7.17 2.93
C HIS A 204 14.28 -7.10 3.45
N LEU A 205 14.11 -6.75 4.73
CA LEU A 205 12.80 -6.49 5.32
C LEU A 205 12.62 -4.99 5.54
N ALA A 206 11.42 -4.48 5.27
CA ALA A 206 11.00 -3.12 5.53
C ALA A 206 9.64 -3.12 6.25
N VAL A 207 9.31 -2.00 6.89
CA VAL A 207 8.02 -1.81 7.56
C VAL A 207 7.22 -0.74 6.84
N GLU A 208 5.96 -1.02 6.61
CA GLU A 208 5.02 -0.08 6.02
C GLU A 208 4.01 0.41 7.05
N VAL A 209 3.67 1.69 6.90
CA VAL A 209 2.50 2.31 7.54
C VAL A 209 1.76 3.18 6.54
N HIS A 210 0.47 3.40 6.81
CA HIS A 210 -0.35 4.39 6.13
C HIS A 210 -0.60 5.57 7.04
N THR A 211 -0.58 6.77 6.50
CA THR A 211 -0.92 7.96 7.27
C THR A 211 -1.63 9.01 6.44
N TYR A 212 -2.85 9.30 6.82
CA TYR A 212 -3.65 10.40 6.28
C TYR A 212 -3.62 11.60 7.25
N ALA A 213 -2.50 11.75 7.94
CA ALA A 213 -2.29 12.89 8.85
C ALA A 213 -2.03 14.20 8.06
N PRO A 214 -2.47 15.33 8.59
CA PRO A 214 -3.39 15.45 9.73
C PRO A 214 -4.79 14.95 9.34
N TYR A 215 -5.31 14.04 10.14
CA TYR A 215 -6.62 13.43 9.84
C TYR A 215 -7.74 14.48 9.75
N ASP A 216 -7.70 15.50 10.62
CA ASP A 216 -8.65 16.59 10.58
C ASP A 216 -8.52 17.41 9.30
N TRP A 217 -7.32 17.70 8.82
CA TRP A 217 -7.11 18.42 7.57
C TRP A 217 -7.69 17.64 6.37
N VAL A 218 -7.48 16.32 6.32
CA VAL A 218 -8.00 15.46 5.25
C VAL A 218 -9.52 15.33 5.28
N ASN A 219 -10.18 15.53 6.44
CA ASN A 219 -11.61 15.30 6.61
C ASN A 219 -12.43 16.57 6.89
N THR A 220 -11.80 17.75 6.94
CA THR A 220 -12.51 19.02 7.19
C THR A 220 -12.58 19.89 5.94
N TYR A 221 -13.44 20.96 6.03
CA TYR A 221 -13.52 21.98 4.97
C TYR A 221 -12.35 22.98 5.00
N ASN A 222 -11.51 22.94 6.04
CA ASN A 222 -10.31 23.78 6.08
C ASN A 222 -9.19 23.11 5.28
N LYS A 223 -9.03 23.54 4.05
CA LYS A 223 -8.09 22.94 3.08
C LYS A 223 -6.71 23.62 3.06
N HIS A 224 -6.42 24.51 4.01
CA HIS A 224 -5.11 25.18 4.06
C HIS A 224 -4.07 24.32 4.79
N TRP A 225 -2.96 24.06 4.12
CA TRP A 225 -1.81 23.39 4.72
C TRP A 225 -1.02 24.38 5.58
N THR A 226 -0.80 24.08 6.83
CA THR A 226 -0.18 24.95 7.83
C THR A 226 1.08 24.34 8.43
N ALA A 227 1.86 25.14 9.14
CA ALA A 227 3.01 24.63 9.90
C ALA A 227 2.61 23.59 10.98
N GLU A 228 1.37 23.64 11.49
CA GLU A 228 0.81 22.64 12.40
C GLU A 228 0.69 21.29 11.69
N CYS A 229 0.17 21.30 10.46
CA CYS A 229 0.06 20.10 9.63
C CYS A 229 1.45 19.46 9.41
N THR A 230 2.45 20.25 9.04
CA THR A 230 3.84 19.81 8.88
C THR A 230 4.40 19.22 10.18
N ARG A 231 4.09 19.84 11.33
CA ARG A 231 4.55 19.35 12.63
C ARG A 231 3.94 17.99 12.97
N GLU A 232 2.66 17.77 12.64
CA GLU A 232 1.99 16.50 12.92
C GLU A 232 2.62 15.34 12.15
N ILE A 233 2.86 15.50 10.84
CA ILE A 233 3.56 14.45 10.08
C ILE A 233 5.01 14.26 10.53
N THR A 234 5.71 15.33 10.93
CA THR A 234 7.07 15.25 11.47
C THR A 234 7.10 14.41 12.75
N ASN A 235 6.11 14.54 13.62
CA ASN A 235 5.99 13.73 14.84
C ASN A 235 5.79 12.24 14.51
N ILE A 236 5.06 11.92 13.43
CA ILE A 236 4.93 10.53 12.97
C ILE A 236 6.29 9.97 12.56
N PHE A 237 7.08 10.72 11.78
CA PHE A 237 8.43 10.29 11.39
C PHE A 237 9.35 10.11 12.60
N ALA A 238 9.22 10.94 13.63
CA ALA A 238 9.99 10.77 14.87
C ALA A 238 9.64 9.44 15.58
N MET A 239 8.35 9.05 15.61
CA MET A 239 7.93 7.75 16.13
C MET A 239 8.43 6.59 15.26
N LEU A 240 8.32 6.70 13.94
CA LEU A 240 8.82 5.67 13.01
C LEU A 240 10.34 5.51 13.15
N LYS A 241 11.07 6.62 13.31
CA LYS A 241 12.50 6.56 13.60
C LYS A 241 12.77 5.78 14.88
N LYS A 242 12.14 6.17 15.98
CA LYS A 242 12.34 5.57 17.31
C LYS A 242 12.05 4.06 17.33
N TYR A 243 10.97 3.61 16.70
CA TYR A 243 10.50 2.24 16.84
C TYR A 243 10.94 1.31 15.71
N ILE A 244 11.31 1.84 14.53
CA ILE A 244 11.63 1.04 13.34
C ILE A 244 13.02 1.37 12.80
N MET A 245 13.28 2.63 12.45
CA MET A 245 14.52 2.98 11.73
C MET A 245 15.76 2.84 12.62
N ASP A 246 15.66 3.14 13.91
CA ASP A 246 16.77 2.97 14.87
C ASP A 246 17.10 1.49 15.12
N GLN A 247 16.22 0.56 14.71
CA GLN A 247 16.49 -0.88 14.66
C GLN A 247 17.12 -1.32 13.32
N GLY A 248 17.34 -0.40 12.39
CA GLY A 248 17.97 -0.68 11.09
C GLY A 248 17.01 -1.05 9.95
N TYR A 249 15.69 -0.91 10.14
CA TYR A 249 14.71 -1.25 9.10
C TYR A 249 14.24 -0.02 8.35
N PRO A 250 14.19 -0.06 6.99
CA PRO A 250 13.59 0.98 6.18
C PRO A 250 12.10 1.11 6.44
N VAL A 251 11.57 2.31 6.24
CA VAL A 251 10.14 2.60 6.35
C VAL A 251 9.56 2.98 4.99
N VAL A 252 8.37 2.48 4.73
CA VAL A 252 7.52 2.85 3.59
C VAL A 252 6.23 3.47 4.12
N ILE A 253 5.89 4.66 3.62
CA ILE A 253 4.55 5.21 3.77
C ILE A 253 3.74 4.74 2.55
N GLY A 254 3.06 3.60 2.68
CA GLY A 254 2.39 2.93 1.57
C GLY A 254 1.18 3.68 1.04
N GLU A 255 0.54 4.47 1.91
CA GLU A 255 -0.53 5.38 1.53
C GLU A 255 -0.46 6.67 2.34
N TYR A 256 -0.58 7.78 1.63
CA TYR A 256 -0.86 9.11 2.17
C TYR A 256 -1.59 9.94 1.12
N GLY A 257 -2.29 10.97 1.50
CA GLY A 257 -2.96 11.81 0.52
C GLY A 257 -3.96 12.79 1.12
N SER A 258 -4.55 13.59 0.25
CA SER A 258 -5.58 14.59 0.58
C SER A 258 -7.00 14.10 0.32
N ASN A 259 -7.14 12.91 -0.26
CA ASN A 259 -8.43 12.36 -0.67
C ASN A 259 -9.07 11.55 0.46
N GLY A 260 -9.86 12.19 1.31
CA GLY A 260 -10.60 11.55 2.39
C GLY A 260 -11.92 10.91 1.93
N LYS A 261 -12.72 10.46 2.90
CA LYS A 261 -13.99 9.74 2.65
C LYS A 261 -15.18 10.65 2.31
N ASN A 262 -15.04 11.96 2.38
CA ASN A 262 -16.13 12.89 2.11
C ASN A 262 -15.80 13.84 0.96
N GLU A 263 -16.83 14.47 0.39
CA GLU A 263 -16.72 15.40 -0.76
C GLU A 263 -15.95 16.70 -0.41
N ALA A 264 -15.66 16.93 0.86
CA ALA A 264 -14.94 18.13 1.31
C ALA A 264 -13.42 18.07 1.05
N THR A 265 -12.89 16.91 0.66
CA THR A 265 -11.46 16.72 0.50
C THR A 265 -10.93 17.22 -0.83
N ILE A 266 -9.63 17.48 -0.87
CA ILE A 266 -8.97 17.93 -2.09
C ILE A 266 -8.79 16.73 -3.03
N ASN A 267 -9.35 16.85 -4.22
CA ASN A 267 -9.36 15.80 -5.26
C ASN A 267 -9.31 16.43 -6.67
N LYS A 268 -9.47 15.62 -7.71
CA LYS A 268 -9.43 16.08 -9.11
C LYS A 268 -10.41 17.20 -9.45
N ASN A 269 -11.53 17.33 -8.72
CA ASN A 269 -12.57 18.33 -8.96
C ASN A 269 -12.32 19.64 -8.17
N SER A 270 -11.31 19.66 -7.31
CA SER A 270 -10.93 20.82 -6.52
C SER A 270 -10.33 21.92 -7.41
N THR A 271 -10.34 23.16 -6.91
CA THR A 271 -9.72 24.31 -7.58
C THR A 271 -8.20 24.13 -7.65
N HIS A 272 -7.56 24.92 -8.51
CA HIS A 272 -6.10 24.94 -8.60
C HIS A 272 -5.45 25.31 -7.27
N GLU A 273 -5.98 26.32 -6.57
CA GLU A 273 -5.48 26.75 -5.25
C GLU A 273 -5.58 25.63 -4.20
N GLU A 274 -6.70 24.90 -4.16
CA GLU A 274 -6.85 23.75 -3.25
C GLU A 274 -5.86 22.63 -3.60
N LYS A 275 -5.63 22.34 -4.88
CA LYS A 275 -4.64 21.34 -5.31
C LYS A 275 -3.22 21.76 -4.95
N LEU A 276 -2.91 23.07 -4.95
CA LEU A 276 -1.63 23.56 -4.43
C LEU A 276 -1.47 23.26 -2.92
N GLU A 277 -2.56 23.34 -2.14
CA GLU A 277 -2.49 22.94 -0.71
C GLU A 277 -2.19 21.45 -0.54
N ALA A 278 -2.80 20.57 -1.35
CA ALA A 278 -2.44 19.16 -1.40
C ALA A 278 -0.99 18.93 -1.88
N GLY A 279 -0.51 19.78 -2.78
CA GLY A 279 0.89 19.81 -3.20
C GLY A 279 1.86 20.15 -2.05
N LYS A 280 1.48 21.02 -1.12
CA LYS A 280 2.31 21.31 0.07
C LYS A 280 2.41 20.09 0.98
N GLN A 281 1.31 19.36 1.26
CA GLN A 281 1.34 18.08 1.97
C GLN A 281 2.32 17.12 1.30
N ALA A 282 2.18 16.95 -0.01
CA ALA A 282 2.98 16.01 -0.77
C ALA A 282 4.47 16.38 -0.78
N SER A 283 4.79 17.67 -0.86
CA SER A 283 6.16 18.20 -0.76
C SER A 283 6.77 17.92 0.61
N ASP A 284 6.04 18.22 1.69
CA ASP A 284 6.52 18.00 3.06
C ASP A 284 6.74 16.51 3.33
N MET A 285 5.79 15.64 2.92
CA MET A 285 5.92 14.20 3.04
C MET A 285 7.16 13.69 2.29
N THR A 286 7.35 14.11 1.04
CA THR A 286 8.50 13.71 0.22
C THR A 286 9.82 14.19 0.83
N THR A 287 9.85 15.42 1.34
CA THR A 287 11.02 16.00 2.02
C THR A 287 11.39 15.19 3.27
N LEU A 288 10.41 14.83 4.10
CA LEU A 288 10.62 13.98 5.27
C LEU A 288 11.11 12.58 4.85
N CYS A 289 10.50 11.98 3.83
CA CYS A 289 10.98 10.69 3.31
C CYS A 289 12.45 10.76 2.88
N LYS A 290 12.84 11.81 2.18
CA LYS A 290 14.24 12.03 1.78
C LYS A 290 15.16 12.18 2.99
N GLN A 291 14.74 12.96 4.00
CA GLN A 291 15.49 13.19 5.23
C GLN A 291 15.71 11.89 6.04
N TYR A 292 14.71 11.02 6.07
CA TYR A 292 14.72 9.79 6.86
C TYR A 292 15.06 8.53 6.04
N ASN A 293 15.45 8.67 4.76
CA ASN A 293 15.69 7.56 3.84
C ASN A 293 14.50 6.58 3.77
N ALA A 294 13.29 7.11 3.70
CA ALA A 294 12.03 6.40 3.55
C ALA A 294 11.45 6.57 2.14
N ALA A 295 10.42 5.83 1.82
CA ALA A 295 9.64 5.99 0.58
C ALA A 295 8.19 6.33 0.91
N ALA A 296 7.49 7.06 0.01
CA ALA A 296 6.07 7.35 0.18
C ALA A 296 5.30 7.22 -1.14
N PHE A 297 4.06 6.75 -1.03
CA PHE A 297 3.15 6.53 -2.15
C PHE A 297 1.86 7.32 -1.95
N TYR A 298 1.61 8.26 -2.86
CA TYR A 298 0.41 9.10 -2.80
C TYR A 298 -0.84 8.30 -3.18
N TRP A 299 -1.81 8.24 -2.31
CA TRP A 299 -3.08 7.57 -2.48
C TRP A 299 -4.19 8.59 -2.64
N MET A 300 -4.81 8.62 -3.72
CA MET A 300 -4.61 8.35 -5.14
C MET A 300 -5.18 9.54 -5.90
N GLY A 301 -5.33 9.46 -7.23
CA GLY A 301 -6.02 10.52 -7.97
C GLY A 301 -5.10 11.50 -8.67
N ILE A 302 -3.78 11.29 -8.64
CA ILE A 302 -2.83 12.07 -9.46
C ILE A 302 -3.24 12.01 -10.94
N VAL A 303 -3.64 10.81 -11.40
CA VAL A 303 -4.35 10.60 -12.66
C VAL A 303 -5.57 9.71 -12.37
N ASP A 304 -6.78 10.16 -12.66
CA ASP A 304 -8.00 9.51 -12.18
C ASP A 304 -9.09 9.41 -13.25
N GLY A 305 -9.84 8.30 -13.25
CA GLY A 305 -10.93 8.05 -14.17
C GLY A 305 -10.49 8.05 -15.63
N ASN A 306 -11.24 8.74 -16.49
CA ASN A 306 -10.94 8.81 -17.92
C ASN A 306 -9.61 9.51 -18.25
N ASP A 307 -9.06 10.30 -17.32
CA ASP A 307 -7.76 10.96 -17.49
C ASP A 307 -6.61 9.93 -17.59
N ARG A 308 -6.86 8.67 -17.19
CA ARG A 308 -5.90 7.56 -17.28
C ARG A 308 -5.81 6.92 -18.67
N LYS A 309 -6.74 7.20 -19.59
CA LYS A 309 -6.73 6.62 -20.94
C LYS A 309 -5.75 7.38 -21.83
N GLU A 310 -5.06 6.70 -22.72
CA GLU A 310 -4.13 7.32 -23.66
C GLU A 310 -4.79 8.42 -24.48
N SER A 311 -6.01 8.17 -24.96
CA SER A 311 -6.78 9.12 -25.81
C SER A 311 -7.24 10.39 -25.11
N SER A 312 -7.25 10.43 -23.78
CA SER A 312 -7.74 11.56 -22.97
C SER A 312 -6.83 11.89 -21.80
N PHE A 313 -5.57 11.47 -21.88
CA PHE A 313 -4.62 11.64 -20.79
C PHE A 313 -4.43 13.09 -20.39
N LYS A 314 -4.57 13.32 -19.10
CA LYS A 314 -4.12 14.54 -18.42
C LYS A 314 -3.80 14.25 -16.95
N TRP A 315 -3.00 15.08 -16.35
CA TRP A 315 -2.78 15.04 -14.91
C TRP A 315 -4.03 15.57 -14.21
N SER A 316 -4.71 14.74 -13.42
CA SER A 316 -5.91 15.15 -12.66
C SER A 316 -5.55 16.06 -11.49
N MET A 317 -4.36 15.86 -10.91
CA MET A 317 -3.78 16.67 -9.83
C MET A 317 -2.29 16.91 -10.13
N GLU A 318 -2.02 17.73 -11.15
CA GLU A 318 -0.66 18.02 -11.62
C GLU A 318 0.17 18.72 -10.56
N GLU A 319 -0.46 19.60 -9.77
CA GLU A 319 0.17 20.34 -8.68
C GLU A 319 0.79 19.40 -7.63
N VAL A 320 0.12 18.29 -7.33
CA VAL A 320 0.61 17.26 -6.44
C VAL A 320 1.76 16.48 -7.07
N ALA A 321 1.61 16.08 -8.35
CA ALA A 321 2.66 15.36 -9.07
C ALA A 321 3.95 16.18 -9.13
N ASP A 322 3.84 17.47 -9.46
CA ASP A 322 4.98 18.40 -9.51
C ASP A 322 5.63 18.59 -8.14
N ALA A 323 4.82 18.73 -7.09
CA ALA A 323 5.31 18.89 -5.73
C ALA A 323 6.14 17.67 -5.27
N ILE A 324 5.65 16.46 -5.52
CA ILE A 324 6.37 15.21 -5.21
C ILE A 324 7.71 15.17 -5.95
N VAL A 325 7.67 15.34 -7.27
CA VAL A 325 8.87 15.19 -8.09
C VAL A 325 9.91 16.28 -7.80
N ASN A 326 9.47 17.51 -7.52
CA ASN A 326 10.38 18.60 -7.19
C ASN A 326 11.01 18.44 -5.79
N ALA A 327 10.27 17.97 -4.80
CA ALA A 327 10.80 17.69 -3.48
C ALA A 327 11.77 16.49 -3.46
N ALA A 328 11.59 15.53 -4.38
CA ALA A 328 12.45 14.35 -4.51
C ALA A 328 13.83 14.65 -5.12
N LYS A 329 13.96 15.74 -5.91
CA LYS A 329 15.26 16.21 -6.46
C LYS A 329 16.16 16.74 -5.35
#